data_4ff950fb0c9809babab860e0ffd56f42
#
_entry.id   4ff950fb0c9809babab860e0ffd56f42
#
_cell.length_a   1.000
_cell.length_b   1.000
_cell.length_c   1.000
_cell.angle_alpha   90.00
_cell.angle_beta   90.00
_cell.angle_gamma   90.00
#
_symmetry.space_group_name_H-M   'P 1'
#
loop_
_entity.id
_entity.type
_entity.pdbx_description
1 polymer ?
#
loop_
_entity_poly.entity_id
_entity_poly.type
_entity_poly.pdbx_seq_one_letter_code
_entity_poly.pdbx_strand_id
1 'polypeptide(L)'
;MKSDAPKVVHEVLYKPMINHVVDELKKLDIAETVVVVGHGADQVKALLDNDVTTVLQEEQKGSGHAVMMAESVLGDKEGITLVLNGDAPLITAETLQGLIDYHMNGKNSGTVMTCDCDLSLPFGRIIKEDGQVTGIVEFKDLQESQ
;
A
#
# COMPACT_ATOMS: atom_id res chain seq x y z
N MET A 1 -5.94 -15.52 -10.82
CA MET A 1 -5.85 -15.12 -12.24
C MET A 1 -4.85 -16.06 -12.93
N LYS A 2 -5.14 -16.53 -14.14
CA LYS A 2 -4.23 -17.37 -14.93
C LYS A 2 -3.43 -16.47 -15.89
N SER A 3 -2.53 -15.64 -15.34
CA SER A 3 -1.69 -14.73 -16.11
C SER A 3 -0.33 -14.66 -15.45
N ASP A 4 0.74 -14.63 -16.23
CA ASP A 4 2.13 -14.46 -15.78
C ASP A 4 2.46 -12.97 -15.56
N ALA A 5 1.56 -12.05 -15.94
CA ALA A 5 1.73 -10.62 -15.71
C ALA A 5 1.47 -10.25 -14.24
N PRO A 6 2.17 -9.25 -13.70
CA PRO A 6 1.92 -8.73 -12.36
C PRO A 6 0.47 -8.32 -12.18
N LYS A 7 -0.10 -8.57 -10.98
CA LYS A 7 -1.50 -8.23 -10.71
C LYS A 7 -1.84 -6.77 -11.02
N VAL A 8 -0.93 -5.86 -10.66
CA VAL A 8 -1.12 -4.41 -10.76
C VAL A 8 -1.17 -3.85 -12.19
N VAL A 9 -0.71 -4.61 -13.21
CA VAL A 9 -0.78 -4.19 -14.61
C VAL A 9 -2.11 -4.55 -15.28
N HIS A 10 -2.93 -5.40 -14.62
CA HIS A 10 -4.26 -5.71 -15.16
C HIS A 10 -5.17 -4.50 -15.08
N GLU A 11 -6.00 -4.35 -16.12
CA GLU A 11 -6.88 -3.21 -16.23
C GLU A 11 -8.18 -3.39 -15.44
N VAL A 12 -8.58 -2.32 -14.80
CA VAL A 12 -9.92 -2.09 -14.25
C VAL A 12 -10.45 -0.84 -14.94
N LEU A 13 -11.62 -0.92 -15.56
CA LEU A 13 -12.20 0.18 -16.34
C LEU A 13 -11.21 0.77 -17.38
N TYR A 14 -10.57 -0.13 -18.16
CA TYR A 14 -9.64 0.21 -19.25
C TYR A 14 -8.35 0.92 -18.81
N LYS A 15 -7.96 0.82 -17.54
CA LYS A 15 -6.76 1.44 -16.99
C LYS A 15 -6.08 0.48 -16.01
N PRO A 16 -4.74 0.31 -16.06
CA PRO A 16 -4.01 -0.54 -15.12
C PRO A 16 -4.27 -0.15 -13.67
N MET A 17 -4.38 -1.14 -12.77
CA MET A 17 -4.65 -0.88 -11.35
C MET A 17 -3.65 0.09 -10.73
N ILE A 18 -2.35 -0.06 -11.03
CA ILE A 18 -1.31 0.83 -10.50
C ILE A 18 -1.54 2.29 -10.89
N ASN A 19 -2.00 2.54 -12.13
CA ASN A 19 -2.23 3.91 -12.60
C ASN A 19 -3.43 4.57 -11.91
N HIS A 20 -4.45 3.79 -11.51
CA HIS A 20 -5.52 4.33 -10.66
C HIS A 20 -4.97 4.86 -9.35
N VAL A 21 -4.11 4.08 -8.68
CA VAL A 21 -3.52 4.48 -7.39
C VAL A 21 -2.62 5.70 -7.54
N VAL A 22 -1.72 5.69 -8.54
CA VAL A 22 -0.79 6.80 -8.79
C VAL A 22 -1.53 8.10 -9.13
N ASP A 23 -2.59 8.02 -9.94
CA ASP A 23 -3.37 9.22 -10.28
C ASP A 23 -4.13 9.81 -9.08
N GLU A 24 -4.55 8.98 -8.12
CA GLU A 24 -5.12 9.50 -6.87
C GLU A 24 -4.04 10.17 -5.99
N LEU A 25 -2.82 9.61 -5.95
CA LEU A 25 -1.70 10.25 -5.25
C LEU A 25 -1.34 11.61 -5.84
N LYS A 26 -1.39 11.79 -7.16
CA LYS A 26 -1.11 13.07 -7.84
C LYS A 26 -2.08 14.20 -7.50
N LYS A 27 -3.21 13.89 -6.90
CA LYS A 27 -4.18 14.90 -6.40
C LYS A 27 -3.83 15.41 -5.00
N LEU A 28 -2.86 14.79 -4.33
CA LEU A 28 -2.39 15.14 -2.99
C LEU A 28 -1.08 15.92 -3.09
N ASP A 29 -0.76 16.66 -2.03
CA ASP A 29 0.54 17.33 -1.88
C ASP A 29 1.60 16.33 -1.41
N ILE A 30 2.05 15.47 -2.33
CA ILE A 30 3.04 14.42 -2.10
C ILE A 30 4.39 14.86 -2.66
N ALA A 31 5.39 14.95 -1.81
CA ALA A 31 6.74 15.37 -2.20
C ALA A 31 7.43 14.36 -3.12
N GLU A 32 7.20 13.06 -2.92
CA GLU A 32 7.79 11.99 -3.72
C GLU A 32 6.93 10.73 -3.71
N THR A 33 6.81 10.11 -4.87
CA THR A 33 6.14 8.82 -5.04
C THR A 33 7.17 7.75 -5.43
N VAL A 34 7.27 6.71 -4.60
CA VAL A 34 8.14 5.55 -4.83
C VAL A 34 7.28 4.31 -5.07
N VAL A 35 7.49 3.64 -6.19
CA VAL A 35 6.85 2.37 -6.50
C VAL A 35 7.86 1.23 -6.35
N VAL A 36 7.62 0.34 -5.40
CA VAL A 36 8.43 -0.86 -5.24
C VAL A 36 7.92 -1.91 -6.22
N VAL A 37 8.81 -2.35 -7.10
CA VAL A 37 8.51 -3.31 -8.16
C VAL A 37 9.26 -4.62 -7.89
N GLY A 38 8.65 -5.75 -8.23
CA GLY A 38 9.23 -7.08 -8.08
C GLY A 38 9.15 -7.87 -9.38
N HIS A 39 8.46 -9.01 -9.38
CA HIS A 39 8.22 -9.78 -10.59
C HIS A 39 7.56 -8.93 -11.68
N GLY A 40 8.06 -9.03 -12.92
CA GLY A 40 7.55 -8.24 -14.03
C GLY A 40 7.80 -6.73 -13.92
N ALA A 41 8.87 -6.33 -13.23
CA ALA A 41 9.23 -4.94 -12.97
C ALA A 41 9.19 -4.05 -14.22
N ASP A 42 9.68 -4.53 -15.37
CA ASP A 42 9.71 -3.74 -16.61
C ASP A 42 8.30 -3.44 -17.14
N GLN A 43 7.35 -4.36 -16.95
CA GLN A 43 5.96 -4.15 -17.34
C GLN A 43 5.32 -3.05 -16.48
N VAL A 44 5.61 -3.03 -15.17
CA VAL A 44 5.10 -1.99 -14.26
C VAL A 44 5.76 -0.65 -14.57
N LYS A 45 7.08 -0.62 -14.71
CA LYS A 45 7.83 0.61 -15.05
C LYS A 45 7.35 1.28 -16.32
N ALA A 46 7.02 0.48 -17.34
CA ALA A 46 6.51 1.00 -18.63
C ALA A 46 5.14 1.71 -18.53
N LEU A 47 4.42 1.54 -17.42
CA LEU A 47 3.13 2.15 -17.16
C LEU A 47 3.20 3.40 -16.27
N LEU A 48 4.36 3.67 -15.68
CA LEU A 48 4.56 4.77 -14.75
C LEU A 48 5.14 5.99 -15.46
N ASP A 49 4.75 7.16 -15.00
CA ASP A 49 5.29 8.43 -15.46
C ASP A 49 6.71 8.67 -14.92
N ASN A 50 7.45 9.58 -15.56
CA ASN A 50 8.84 9.89 -15.21
C ASN A 50 9.03 10.55 -13.84
N ASP A 51 7.96 11.04 -13.23
CA ASP A 51 7.93 11.66 -11.90
C ASP A 51 7.81 10.62 -10.76
N VAL A 52 7.70 9.34 -11.12
CA VAL A 52 7.62 8.23 -10.16
C VAL A 52 8.96 7.52 -10.07
N THR A 53 9.53 7.48 -8.88
CA THR A 53 10.74 6.71 -8.59
C THR A 53 10.41 5.22 -8.44
N THR A 54 11.20 4.35 -9.05
CA THR A 54 11.01 2.89 -8.90
C THR A 54 12.17 2.24 -8.17
N VAL A 55 11.87 1.33 -7.24
CA VAL A 55 12.85 0.52 -6.51
C VAL A 55 12.56 -0.95 -6.71
N LEU A 56 13.58 -1.75 -6.98
CA LEU A 56 13.44 -3.19 -7.22
C LEU A 56 13.48 -3.98 -5.90
N GLN A 57 12.47 -4.81 -5.69
CA GLN A 57 12.48 -5.86 -4.69
C GLN A 57 12.88 -7.18 -5.39
N GLU A 58 14.15 -7.54 -5.31
CA GLU A 58 14.67 -8.75 -5.97
C GLU A 58 14.06 -10.02 -5.38
N GLU A 59 14.01 -10.11 -4.04
CA GLU A 59 13.42 -11.22 -3.31
C GLU A 59 12.10 -10.82 -2.67
N GLN A 60 11.01 -11.48 -3.05
CA GLN A 60 9.66 -11.15 -2.56
C GLN A 60 9.40 -11.76 -1.17
N LYS A 61 9.91 -11.11 -0.12
CA LYS A 61 9.75 -11.52 1.29
C LYS A 61 8.54 -10.88 2.00
N GLY A 62 7.55 -10.45 1.23
CA GLY A 62 6.32 -9.83 1.75
C GLY A 62 6.32 -8.31 1.68
N SER A 63 5.20 -7.71 2.10
CA SER A 63 4.94 -6.26 1.99
C SER A 63 5.85 -5.43 2.90
N GLY A 64 6.15 -5.88 4.12
CA GLY A 64 7.10 -5.20 4.99
C GLY A 64 8.48 -5.08 4.37
N HIS A 65 8.98 -6.15 3.74
CA HIS A 65 10.24 -6.13 3.02
C HIS A 65 10.19 -5.18 1.81
N ALA A 66 9.04 -5.08 1.13
CA ALA A 66 8.88 -4.11 0.04
C ALA A 66 9.04 -2.66 0.54
N VAL A 67 8.45 -2.33 1.69
CA VAL A 67 8.62 -1.00 2.32
C VAL A 67 10.09 -0.73 2.66
N MET A 68 10.83 -1.72 3.18
CA MET A 68 12.26 -1.58 3.47
C MET A 68 13.09 -1.26 2.22
N MET A 69 12.68 -1.72 1.02
CA MET A 69 13.40 -1.38 -0.21
C MET A 69 13.32 0.12 -0.54
N ALA A 70 12.26 0.80 -0.12
CA ALA A 70 12.12 2.24 -0.30
C ALA A 70 13.05 3.08 0.61
N GLU A 71 13.68 2.46 1.62
CA GLU A 71 14.62 3.13 2.53
C GLU A 71 15.77 3.82 1.77
N SER A 72 16.23 3.21 0.67
CA SER A 72 17.29 3.79 -0.18
C SER A 72 16.94 5.16 -0.79
N VAL A 73 15.64 5.47 -0.87
CA VAL A 73 15.12 6.74 -1.43
C VAL A 73 14.55 7.65 -0.35
N LEU A 74 13.90 7.08 0.67
CA LEU A 74 13.13 7.81 1.67
C LEU A 74 13.81 7.88 3.04
N GLY A 75 14.83 7.04 3.32
CA GLY A 75 15.37 6.85 4.66
C GLY A 75 15.93 8.09 5.33
N ASP A 76 16.51 9.00 4.55
CA ASP A 76 17.08 10.27 5.05
C ASP A 76 16.10 11.45 4.98
N LYS A 77 14.83 11.19 4.59
CA LYS A 77 13.82 12.24 4.44
C LYS A 77 12.95 12.34 5.69
N GLU A 78 12.72 13.56 6.13
CA GLU A 78 11.78 13.84 7.20
C GLU A 78 10.36 13.96 6.64
N GLY A 79 9.37 13.48 7.40
CA GLY A 79 7.97 13.60 7.03
C GLY A 79 7.16 12.34 7.33
N ILE A 80 6.01 12.23 6.69
CA ILE A 80 5.11 11.09 6.80
C ILE A 80 5.27 10.21 5.57
N THR A 81 5.41 8.92 5.78
CA THR A 81 5.38 7.92 4.72
C THR A 81 3.99 7.29 4.64
N LEU A 82 3.32 7.52 3.52
CA LEU A 82 2.06 6.85 3.18
C LEU A 82 2.36 5.57 2.40
N VAL A 83 1.94 4.42 2.91
CA VAL A 83 2.14 3.12 2.27
C VAL A 83 0.84 2.60 1.69
N LEU A 84 0.83 2.30 0.40
CA LEU A 84 -0.34 1.80 -0.32
C LEU A 84 -0.04 0.50 -1.08
N ASN A 85 -1.07 -0.33 -1.22
CA ASN A 85 -1.02 -1.46 -2.14
C ASN A 85 -1.40 -1.01 -3.56
N GLY A 86 -0.57 -1.36 -4.54
CA GLY A 86 -0.80 -1.00 -5.95
C GLY A 86 -2.00 -1.70 -6.61
N ASP A 87 -2.64 -2.63 -5.92
CA ASP A 87 -3.82 -3.37 -6.36
C ASP A 87 -5.13 -2.91 -5.71
N ALA A 88 -5.15 -1.69 -5.18
CA ALA A 88 -6.34 -1.04 -4.60
C ALA A 88 -6.87 0.10 -5.51
N PRO A 89 -7.37 -0.20 -6.72
CA PRO A 89 -7.68 0.81 -7.75
C PRO A 89 -8.86 1.74 -7.41
N LEU A 90 -9.61 1.45 -6.37
CA LEU A 90 -10.77 2.24 -5.94
C LEU A 90 -10.48 3.17 -4.76
N ILE A 91 -9.23 3.20 -4.27
CA ILE A 91 -8.84 4.17 -3.24
C ILE A 91 -8.94 5.59 -3.83
N THR A 92 -9.41 6.55 -3.05
CA THR A 92 -9.57 7.93 -3.49
C THR A 92 -8.62 8.86 -2.76
N ALA A 93 -8.25 9.96 -3.40
CA ALA A 93 -7.44 11.01 -2.78
C ALA A 93 -8.10 11.57 -1.51
N GLU A 94 -9.44 11.71 -1.49
CA GLU A 94 -10.18 12.15 -0.32
C GLU A 94 -9.98 11.21 0.88
N THR A 95 -10.07 9.90 0.65
CA THR A 95 -9.83 8.89 1.69
C THR A 95 -8.40 8.94 2.20
N LEU A 96 -7.43 9.11 1.30
CA LEU A 96 -6.01 9.20 1.65
C LEU A 96 -5.70 10.48 2.43
N GLN A 97 -6.27 11.62 2.02
CA GLN A 97 -6.13 12.87 2.75
C GLN A 97 -6.71 12.75 4.17
N GLY A 98 -7.89 12.14 4.30
CA GLY A 98 -8.50 11.89 5.60
C GLY A 98 -7.61 11.02 6.51
N LEU A 99 -6.92 10.02 5.98
CA LEU A 99 -5.96 9.20 6.71
C LEU A 99 -4.75 10.02 7.18
N ILE A 100 -4.20 10.86 6.30
CA ILE A 100 -3.08 11.77 6.62
C ILE A 100 -3.49 12.75 7.71
N ASP A 101 -4.64 13.39 7.55
CA ASP A 101 -5.16 14.36 8.53
C ASP A 101 -5.40 13.72 9.90
N TYR A 102 -5.96 12.51 9.91
CA TYR A 102 -6.15 11.75 11.15
C TYR A 102 -4.82 11.43 11.83
N HIS A 103 -3.82 11.01 11.06
CA HIS A 103 -2.48 10.73 11.56
C HIS A 103 -1.84 11.98 12.20
N MET A 104 -1.88 13.09 11.48
CA MET A 104 -1.30 14.37 11.91
C MET A 104 -1.96 14.92 13.17
N ASN A 105 -3.29 14.96 13.18
CA ASN A 105 -4.06 15.51 14.31
C ASN A 105 -3.91 14.66 15.56
N GLY A 106 -3.83 13.33 15.40
CA GLY A 106 -3.64 12.37 16.49
C GLY A 106 -2.21 12.34 17.05
N LYS A 107 -1.23 12.92 16.34
CA LYS A 107 0.21 12.79 16.62
C LYS A 107 0.62 11.33 16.78
N ASN A 108 0.06 10.47 15.94
CA ASN A 108 0.27 9.04 16.01
C ASN A 108 1.66 8.66 15.47
N SER A 109 2.28 7.64 16.04
CA SER A 109 3.52 7.07 15.48
C SER A 109 3.27 6.18 14.28
N GLY A 110 2.05 5.62 14.17
CA GLY A 110 1.59 4.82 13.05
C GLY A 110 0.06 4.86 13.01
N THR A 111 -0.51 4.82 11.80
CA THR A 111 -1.95 4.77 11.58
C THR A 111 -2.24 3.75 10.49
N VAL A 112 -3.18 2.87 10.70
CA VAL A 112 -3.61 1.88 9.73
C VAL A 112 -5.08 2.09 9.39
N MET A 113 -5.37 2.12 8.09
CA MET A 113 -6.75 2.14 7.61
C MET A 113 -7.31 0.72 7.60
N THR A 114 -8.48 0.55 8.18
CA THR A 114 -9.17 -0.73 8.26
C THR A 114 -10.58 -0.62 7.68
N CYS A 115 -11.17 -1.75 7.35
CA CYS A 115 -12.57 -1.83 6.98
C CYS A 115 -13.25 -2.95 7.77
N ASP A 116 -14.53 -2.77 8.06
CA ASP A 116 -15.36 -3.85 8.56
C ASP A 116 -15.79 -4.73 7.39
N CYS A 117 -15.53 -6.02 7.49
CA CYS A 117 -15.88 -6.98 6.46
C CYS A 117 -16.36 -8.30 7.09
N ASP A 118 -16.94 -9.16 6.25
CA ASP A 118 -17.36 -10.49 6.68
C ASP A 118 -16.13 -11.29 7.16
N LEU A 119 -16.24 -11.88 8.36
CA LEU A 119 -15.18 -12.67 8.98
C LEU A 119 -14.81 -13.93 8.18
N SER A 120 -15.67 -14.40 7.28
CA SER A 120 -15.35 -15.51 6.38
C SER A 120 -14.35 -15.15 5.29
N LEU A 121 -14.11 -13.86 5.05
CA LEU A 121 -13.17 -13.40 4.04
C LEU A 121 -11.71 -13.58 4.52
N PRO A 122 -10.80 -13.98 3.61
CA PRO A 122 -9.42 -14.30 3.95
C PRO A 122 -8.54 -13.05 4.09
N PHE A 123 -8.97 -12.12 4.94
CA PHE A 123 -8.19 -10.93 5.29
C PHE A 123 -7.53 -11.09 6.65
N GLY A 124 -6.40 -10.41 6.87
CA GLY A 124 -5.79 -10.27 8.18
C GLY A 124 -6.71 -9.54 9.17
N ARG A 125 -6.46 -9.72 10.45
CA ARG A 125 -7.23 -9.10 11.53
C ARG A 125 -6.39 -8.09 12.28
N ILE A 126 -7.01 -6.96 12.61
CA ILE A 126 -6.43 -5.96 13.50
C ILE A 126 -6.87 -6.31 14.92
N ILE A 127 -5.92 -6.66 15.77
CA ILE A 127 -6.17 -6.96 17.17
C ILE A 127 -6.07 -5.68 17.98
N LYS A 128 -7.08 -5.45 18.81
CA LYS A 128 -7.15 -4.26 19.68
C LYS A 128 -7.38 -4.68 21.13
N GLU A 129 -6.68 -4.03 22.05
CA GLU A 129 -6.90 -4.12 23.47
C GLU A 129 -7.08 -2.70 24.01
N ASP A 130 -8.13 -2.45 24.77
CA ASP A 130 -8.48 -1.12 25.30
C ASP A 130 -8.48 0.01 24.25
N GLY A 131 -8.89 -0.34 23.00
CA GLY A 131 -8.95 0.59 21.88
C GLY A 131 -7.62 0.85 21.16
N GLN A 132 -6.54 0.27 21.65
CA GLN A 132 -5.21 0.36 21.03
C GLN A 132 -4.95 -0.86 20.13
N VAL A 133 -4.28 -0.63 19.01
CA VAL A 133 -3.82 -1.71 18.13
C VAL A 133 -2.63 -2.41 18.79
N THR A 134 -2.79 -3.69 19.10
CA THR A 134 -1.75 -4.53 19.72
C THR A 134 -1.14 -5.53 18.73
N GLY A 135 -1.78 -5.76 17.58
CA GLY A 135 -1.24 -6.66 16.58
C GLY A 135 -2.00 -6.64 15.27
N ILE A 136 -1.36 -7.19 14.26
CA ILE A 136 -1.94 -7.52 12.97
C ILE A 136 -1.65 -9.00 12.72
N VAL A 137 -2.70 -9.80 12.56
CA VAL A 137 -2.59 -11.25 12.38
C VAL A 137 -3.08 -11.61 10.98
N GLU A 138 -2.24 -12.24 10.20
CA GLU A 138 -2.62 -12.72 8.86
C GLU A 138 -3.66 -13.85 8.95
N PHE A 139 -4.55 -13.94 7.96
CA PHE A 139 -5.64 -14.92 7.95
C PHE A 139 -5.17 -16.36 8.21
N LYS A 140 -4.03 -16.75 7.63
CA LYS A 140 -3.44 -18.10 7.79
C LYS A 140 -2.90 -18.38 9.19
N ASP A 141 -2.65 -17.34 9.99
CA ASP A 141 -2.03 -17.40 11.32
C ASP A 141 -3.07 -17.14 12.43
N LEU A 142 -4.36 -16.95 12.06
CA LEU A 142 -5.45 -16.74 13.01
C LEU A 142 -5.66 -17.96 13.90
N GLN A 143 -5.91 -17.71 15.18
CA GLN A 143 -6.36 -18.72 16.14
C GLN A 143 -7.90 -18.77 16.16
N GLU A 144 -8.49 -19.89 16.62
CA GLU A 144 -9.96 -20.07 16.68
C GLU A 144 -10.71 -18.98 17.48
N SER A 145 -9.99 -18.25 18.35
CA SER A 145 -10.53 -17.17 19.18
C SER A 145 -10.41 -15.78 18.54
N GLN A 146 -9.81 -15.67 17.38
CA GLN A 146 -9.56 -14.43 16.62
C GLN A 146 -10.32 -14.43 15.29
#